data_3837cbf18dbdc9842017e11ee9a3943a
#
_entry.id   3837cbf18dbdc9842017e11ee9a3943a
#
_cell.length_a   1.000
_cell.length_b   1.000
_cell.length_c   1.000
_cell.angle_alpha   90.00
_cell.angle_beta   90.00
_cell.angle_gamma   90.00
#
_symmetry.space_group_name_H-M   'P 1'
#
loop_
_entity.id
_entity.type
_entity.pdbx_description
1 polymer ?
#
loop_
_entity_poly.entity_id
_entity_poly.type
_entity_poly.pdbx_seq_one_letter_code
_entity_poly.pdbx_strand_id
1 'polypeptide(L)'
;MASNVTSYELPPLPEYTLKPLQPLVSWASDAAIQTALPVIAYWAVSLIFHTIDVYDLFARYRLHTPAEVLKRNHVTRWEVFRDVVLQQVIQSIALIGLSYYDDAPTTGTAEYDVAWYAQKLRLAQRAIPFVLSTIGINPTALASKLFAAQPTLAAVVAGGRYPGLPAFASWELNTAGFLYWYAVPAVQFMAAIIIIDAWEYMLHRAMHMNKWLYGKHFDLRPSKFVPDPNSDLPLAPPPPLRPLCLRRSVQPPARGLRS
;
A
#
# COMPACT_ATOMS: atom_id res chain seq x y z
N MET A 1 18.57 34.33 45.37
CA MET A 1 18.99 34.49 43.96
C MET A 1 18.06 33.61 43.14
N ALA A 2 17.06 34.20 42.51
CA ALA A 2 16.14 33.47 41.66
C ALA A 2 16.88 33.02 40.40
N SER A 3 17.08 31.71 40.24
CA SER A 3 17.58 31.15 39.02
C SER A 3 16.57 31.46 37.91
N ASN A 4 16.96 32.34 36.98
CA ASN A 4 16.28 32.51 35.71
C ASN A 4 16.26 31.15 35.01
N VAL A 5 15.20 30.39 35.24
CA VAL A 5 14.84 29.30 34.36
C VAL A 5 14.42 29.96 33.04
N THR A 6 15.40 30.11 32.15
CA THR A 6 15.10 30.51 30.78
C THR A 6 14.12 29.49 30.24
N SER A 7 12.85 29.88 30.20
CA SER A 7 11.80 29.09 29.57
C SER A 7 12.25 28.83 28.14
N TYR A 8 12.43 27.56 27.81
CA TYR A 8 12.80 27.12 26.46
C TYR A 8 11.62 27.37 25.55
N GLU A 9 11.51 28.59 25.04
CA GLU A 9 10.57 28.86 23.98
C GLU A 9 11.03 28.12 22.69
N LEU A 10 10.12 27.34 22.10
CA LEU A 10 10.32 26.80 20.79
C LEU A 10 10.24 27.94 19.78
N PRO A 11 10.97 27.84 18.65
CA PRO A 11 10.83 28.82 17.59
C PRO A 11 9.37 28.97 17.17
N PRO A 12 8.87 30.20 16.93
CA PRO A 12 7.50 30.42 16.49
C PRO A 12 7.26 29.72 15.15
N LEU A 13 6.05 29.23 14.99
CA LEU A 13 5.62 28.65 13.70
C LEU A 13 5.30 29.79 12.73
N PRO A 14 5.60 29.64 11.42
CA PRO A 14 5.22 30.62 10.43
C PRO A 14 3.70 30.73 10.32
N GLU A 15 3.19 31.92 10.04
CA GLU A 15 1.80 32.12 9.71
C GLU A 15 1.51 31.45 8.32
N TYR A 16 0.33 30.90 8.16
CA TYR A 16 -0.09 30.31 6.90
C TYR A 16 -1.45 30.85 6.46
N THR A 17 -1.67 30.87 5.18
CA THR A 17 -2.96 31.21 4.58
C THR A 17 -3.43 30.06 3.72
N LEU A 18 -4.64 29.57 4.00
CA LEU A 18 -5.27 28.53 3.18
C LEU A 18 -5.67 29.11 1.83
N LYS A 19 -5.27 28.43 0.78
CA LYS A 19 -5.65 28.73 -0.60
C LYS A 19 -6.34 27.50 -1.17
N PRO A 20 -7.39 27.66 -2.01
CA PRO A 20 -7.96 26.51 -2.70
C PRO A 20 -6.91 25.88 -3.60
N LEU A 21 -6.85 24.54 -3.59
CA LEU A 21 -5.94 23.80 -4.46
C LEU A 21 -6.38 24.02 -5.92
N GLN A 22 -5.42 24.34 -6.76
CA GLN A 22 -5.68 24.45 -8.20
C GLN A 22 -5.90 23.03 -8.77
N PRO A 23 -6.91 22.83 -9.64
CA PRO A 23 -7.16 21.52 -10.24
C PRO A 23 -5.96 21.07 -11.06
N LEU A 24 -5.68 19.77 -11.06
CA LEU A 24 -4.57 19.14 -11.81
C LEU A 24 -4.63 19.47 -13.30
N VAL A 25 -5.84 19.56 -13.86
CA VAL A 25 -6.08 19.93 -15.26
C VAL A 25 -7.24 20.90 -15.32
N SER A 26 -7.18 21.85 -16.25
CA SER A 26 -8.18 22.91 -16.38
C SER A 26 -9.54 22.44 -16.92
N TRP A 27 -9.60 21.27 -17.57
CA TRP A 27 -10.77 20.75 -18.26
C TRP A 27 -11.58 19.72 -17.45
N ALA A 28 -11.04 19.22 -16.31
CA ALA A 28 -11.72 18.24 -15.47
C ALA A 28 -11.51 18.54 -13.99
N SER A 29 -12.49 18.23 -13.16
CA SER A 29 -12.35 18.29 -11.71
C SER A 29 -11.49 17.13 -11.20
N ASP A 30 -10.77 17.35 -10.11
CA ASP A 30 -9.91 16.31 -9.50
C ASP A 30 -10.72 15.08 -9.08
N ALA A 31 -11.96 15.28 -8.59
CA ALA A 31 -12.87 14.18 -8.27
C ALA A 31 -13.23 13.32 -9.50
N ALA A 32 -13.43 13.95 -10.66
CA ALA A 32 -13.67 13.23 -11.91
C ALA A 32 -12.45 12.41 -12.33
N ILE A 33 -11.24 12.97 -12.19
CA ILE A 33 -9.99 12.29 -12.51
C ILE A 33 -9.76 11.11 -11.56
N GLN A 34 -9.94 11.31 -10.25
CA GLN A 34 -9.82 10.26 -9.24
C GLN A 34 -10.77 9.09 -9.50
N THR A 35 -11.99 9.38 -9.98
CA THR A 35 -12.98 8.36 -10.32
C THR A 35 -12.65 7.65 -11.64
N ALA A 36 -12.22 8.39 -12.65
CA ALA A 36 -11.97 7.85 -13.99
C ALA A 36 -10.66 7.07 -14.09
N LEU A 37 -9.60 7.52 -13.40
CA LEU A 37 -8.25 6.96 -13.55
C LEU A 37 -8.16 5.46 -13.22
N PRO A 38 -8.72 4.93 -12.12
CA PRO A 38 -8.74 3.50 -11.84
C PRO A 38 -9.49 2.69 -12.91
N VAL A 39 -10.60 3.22 -13.41
CA VAL A 39 -11.40 2.58 -14.48
C VAL A 39 -10.58 2.50 -15.77
N ILE A 40 -9.96 3.60 -16.18
CA ILE A 40 -9.11 3.65 -17.37
C ILE A 40 -7.92 2.71 -17.25
N ALA A 41 -7.23 2.74 -16.10
CA ALA A 41 -6.09 1.86 -15.82
C ALA A 41 -6.50 0.37 -15.87
N TYR A 42 -7.62 0.01 -15.25
CA TYR A 42 -8.15 -1.35 -15.29
C TYR A 42 -8.39 -1.81 -16.73
N TRP A 43 -9.12 -1.01 -17.54
CA TRP A 43 -9.41 -1.40 -18.91
C TRP A 43 -8.17 -1.42 -19.79
N ALA A 44 -7.23 -0.51 -19.63
CA ALA A 44 -5.97 -0.52 -20.36
C ALA A 44 -5.20 -1.82 -20.12
N VAL A 45 -5.00 -2.20 -18.85
CA VAL A 45 -4.30 -3.43 -18.49
C VAL A 45 -5.09 -4.66 -18.94
N SER A 46 -6.39 -4.70 -18.69
CA SER A 46 -7.24 -5.84 -19.08
C SER A 46 -7.27 -6.07 -20.58
N LEU A 47 -7.30 -5.01 -21.39
CA LEU A 47 -7.27 -5.13 -22.85
C LEU A 47 -5.92 -5.61 -23.36
N ILE A 48 -4.81 -5.22 -22.72
CA ILE A 48 -3.47 -5.74 -23.05
C ILE A 48 -3.46 -7.27 -22.83
N PHE A 49 -3.86 -7.73 -21.64
CA PHE A 49 -3.89 -9.18 -21.35
C PHE A 49 -4.90 -9.92 -22.20
N HIS A 50 -6.07 -9.32 -22.48
CA HIS A 50 -7.04 -9.90 -23.39
C HIS A 50 -6.48 -10.07 -24.79
N THR A 51 -5.74 -9.09 -25.30
CA THR A 51 -5.07 -9.18 -26.61
C THR A 51 -4.01 -10.30 -26.62
N ILE A 52 -3.20 -10.37 -25.55
CA ILE A 52 -2.21 -11.45 -25.39
C ILE A 52 -2.88 -12.82 -25.42
N ASP A 53 -4.03 -12.96 -24.77
CA ASP A 53 -4.76 -14.23 -24.70
C ASP A 53 -5.46 -14.59 -26.02
N VAL A 54 -6.07 -13.63 -26.71
CA VAL A 54 -6.80 -13.85 -27.97
C VAL A 54 -5.85 -14.23 -29.10
N TYR A 55 -4.71 -13.55 -29.20
CA TYR A 55 -3.71 -13.82 -30.25
C TYR A 55 -2.68 -14.88 -29.85
N ASP A 56 -2.87 -15.53 -28.69
CA ASP A 56 -1.96 -16.56 -28.16
C ASP A 56 -0.49 -16.11 -28.10
N LEU A 57 -0.28 -14.83 -27.80
CA LEU A 57 1.06 -14.29 -27.63
C LEU A 57 1.68 -14.94 -26.38
N PHE A 58 2.95 -15.33 -26.50
CA PHE A 58 3.68 -15.98 -25.40
C PHE A 58 3.12 -17.35 -24.96
N ALA A 59 2.59 -18.17 -25.86
CA ALA A 59 2.02 -19.49 -25.61
C ALA A 59 2.90 -20.38 -24.71
N ARG A 60 4.23 -20.29 -24.83
CA ARG A 60 5.20 -21.05 -24.07
C ARG A 60 5.21 -20.75 -22.55
N TYR A 61 4.66 -19.59 -22.12
CA TYR A 61 4.55 -19.20 -20.72
C TYR A 61 3.16 -19.49 -20.13
N ARG A 62 2.27 -20.05 -20.90
CA ARG A 62 0.92 -20.38 -20.48
C ARG A 62 0.93 -21.58 -19.53
N LEU A 63 0.30 -21.44 -18.36
CA LEU A 63 0.23 -22.50 -17.35
C LEU A 63 -0.74 -23.63 -17.72
N HIS A 64 -1.81 -23.30 -18.48
CA HIS A 64 -2.86 -24.24 -18.88
C HIS A 64 -3.08 -24.18 -20.38
N THR A 65 -3.40 -25.33 -20.99
CA THR A 65 -3.77 -25.38 -22.38
C THR A 65 -5.12 -24.72 -22.64
N PRO A 66 -5.37 -24.15 -23.84
CA PRO A 66 -6.68 -23.57 -24.18
C PRO A 66 -7.85 -24.54 -23.98
N ALA A 67 -7.64 -25.83 -24.24
CA ALA A 67 -8.66 -26.88 -24.04
C ALA A 67 -9.01 -27.06 -22.55
N GLU A 68 -8.03 -27.01 -21.65
CA GLU A 68 -8.28 -27.04 -20.19
C GLU A 68 -9.01 -25.82 -19.68
N VAL A 69 -8.65 -24.63 -20.19
CA VAL A 69 -9.33 -23.38 -19.86
C VAL A 69 -10.80 -23.44 -20.27
N LEU A 70 -11.09 -23.87 -21.50
CA LEU A 70 -12.46 -24.01 -21.98
C LEU A 70 -13.29 -25.03 -21.17
N LYS A 71 -12.66 -26.12 -20.72
CA LYS A 71 -13.33 -27.15 -19.92
C LYS A 71 -13.61 -26.69 -18.49
N ARG A 72 -12.77 -25.81 -17.90
CA ARG A 72 -12.88 -25.35 -16.52
C ARG A 72 -13.63 -24.03 -16.38
N ASN A 73 -13.64 -23.20 -17.42
CA ASN A 73 -14.26 -21.90 -17.39
C ASN A 73 -15.74 -21.99 -17.78
N HIS A 74 -16.60 -21.90 -16.78
CA HIS A 74 -18.06 -21.92 -16.96
C HIS A 74 -18.65 -20.51 -17.15
N VAL A 75 -17.82 -19.46 -17.18
CA VAL A 75 -18.25 -18.07 -17.28
C VAL A 75 -17.96 -17.55 -18.67
N THR A 76 -18.94 -16.92 -19.29
CA THR A 76 -18.77 -16.28 -20.60
C THR A 76 -18.03 -14.95 -20.47
N ARG A 77 -17.34 -14.53 -21.54
CA ARG A 77 -16.66 -13.21 -21.57
C ARG A 77 -17.65 -12.06 -21.36
N TRP A 78 -18.88 -12.22 -21.82
CA TRP A 78 -19.93 -11.21 -21.65
C TRP A 78 -20.37 -11.07 -20.18
N GLU A 79 -20.50 -12.17 -19.47
CA GLU A 79 -20.83 -12.16 -18.05
C GLU A 79 -19.74 -11.44 -17.25
N VAL A 80 -18.46 -11.75 -17.52
CA VAL A 80 -17.33 -11.06 -16.88
C VAL A 80 -17.37 -9.56 -17.16
N PHE A 81 -17.56 -9.17 -18.43
CA PHE A 81 -17.64 -7.77 -18.82
C PHE A 81 -18.76 -7.03 -18.07
N ARG A 82 -19.96 -7.61 -18.07
CA ARG A 82 -21.13 -7.03 -17.37
C ARG A 82 -20.88 -6.87 -15.87
N ASP A 83 -20.34 -7.89 -15.23
CA ASP A 83 -20.11 -7.90 -13.78
C ASP A 83 -19.02 -6.89 -13.40
N VAL A 84 -17.97 -6.76 -14.20
CA VAL A 84 -16.92 -5.74 -14.03
C VAL A 84 -17.49 -4.33 -14.21
N VAL A 85 -18.27 -4.08 -15.25
CA VAL A 85 -18.90 -2.77 -15.46
C VAL A 85 -19.82 -2.43 -14.30
N LEU A 86 -20.64 -3.38 -13.84
CA LEU A 86 -21.52 -3.17 -12.68
C LEU A 86 -20.73 -2.83 -11.43
N GLN A 87 -19.64 -3.55 -11.15
CA GLN A 87 -18.75 -3.26 -10.03
C GLN A 87 -18.17 -1.85 -10.13
N GLN A 88 -17.69 -1.44 -11.30
CA GLN A 88 -17.10 -0.11 -11.51
C GLN A 88 -18.15 1.00 -11.34
N VAL A 89 -19.37 0.79 -11.78
CA VAL A 89 -20.47 1.75 -11.56
C VAL A 89 -20.76 1.91 -10.07
N ILE A 90 -20.90 0.79 -9.33
CA ILE A 90 -21.13 0.83 -7.88
C ILE A 90 -19.97 1.52 -7.17
N GLN A 91 -18.73 1.18 -7.51
CA GLN A 91 -17.53 1.79 -6.94
C GLN A 91 -17.46 3.29 -7.22
N SER A 92 -17.78 3.72 -8.45
CA SER A 92 -17.80 5.14 -8.83
C SER A 92 -18.87 5.92 -8.06
N ILE A 93 -20.06 5.35 -7.91
CA ILE A 93 -21.15 5.97 -7.12
C ILE A 93 -20.73 6.10 -5.65
N ALA A 94 -20.14 5.06 -5.08
CA ALA A 94 -19.64 5.07 -3.69
C ALA A 94 -18.54 6.14 -3.50
N LEU A 95 -17.59 6.22 -4.43
CA LEU A 95 -16.51 7.21 -4.37
C LEU A 95 -17.04 8.64 -4.46
N ILE A 96 -17.96 8.92 -5.41
CA ILE A 96 -18.58 10.22 -5.55
C ILE A 96 -19.41 10.55 -4.31
N GLY A 97 -20.13 9.58 -3.75
CA GLY A 97 -20.90 9.77 -2.52
C GLY A 97 -20.02 10.08 -1.31
N LEU A 98 -18.86 9.44 -1.19
CA LEU A 98 -17.89 9.73 -0.14
C LEU A 98 -17.23 11.09 -0.33
N SER A 99 -16.86 11.45 -1.57
CA SER A 99 -16.23 12.75 -1.87
C SER A 99 -17.14 13.94 -1.61
N TYR A 100 -18.44 13.72 -1.50
CA TYR A 100 -19.39 14.78 -1.13
C TYR A 100 -19.24 15.24 0.33
N TYR A 101 -18.69 14.37 1.19
CA TYR A 101 -18.44 14.66 2.59
C TYR A 101 -17.02 15.18 2.85
N ASP A 102 -16.15 15.16 1.84
CA ASP A 102 -14.79 15.66 1.96
C ASP A 102 -14.79 17.19 1.84
N ASP A 103 -13.98 17.83 2.69
CA ASP A 103 -13.73 19.26 2.59
C ASP A 103 -13.01 19.58 1.28
N ALA A 104 -13.22 20.77 0.77
CA ALA A 104 -12.53 21.24 -0.42
C ALA A 104 -11.00 21.22 -0.20
N PRO A 105 -10.23 20.62 -1.10
CA PRO A 105 -8.79 20.50 -0.95
C PRO A 105 -8.16 21.90 -0.92
N THR A 106 -7.34 22.13 0.10
CA THR A 106 -6.64 23.40 0.32
C THR A 106 -5.13 23.17 0.33
N THR A 107 -4.39 24.23 0.02
CA THR A 107 -2.92 24.28 0.08
C THR A 107 -2.46 25.52 0.83
N GLY A 108 -1.17 25.58 1.17
CA GLY A 108 -0.56 26.73 1.84
C GLY A 108 -0.08 26.44 3.26
N THR A 109 -0.27 25.21 3.77
CA THR A 109 0.20 24.82 5.11
C THR A 109 1.61 24.24 5.12
N ALA A 110 2.21 23.94 3.95
CA ALA A 110 3.44 23.16 3.85
C ALA A 110 4.61 23.74 4.66
N GLU A 111 4.81 25.06 4.64
CA GLU A 111 5.87 25.71 5.43
C GLU A 111 5.60 25.60 6.93
N TYR A 112 4.35 25.78 7.34
CA TYR A 112 3.92 25.60 8.72
C TYR A 112 4.12 24.16 9.18
N ASP A 113 3.71 23.19 8.39
CA ASP A 113 3.82 21.76 8.71
C ASP A 113 5.28 21.33 8.81
N VAL A 114 6.13 21.75 7.89
CA VAL A 114 7.59 21.50 7.96
C VAL A 114 8.18 22.12 9.23
N ALA A 115 7.84 23.37 9.56
CA ALA A 115 8.29 24.01 10.79
C ALA A 115 7.77 23.29 12.04
N TRP A 116 6.55 22.78 12.01
CA TRP A 116 5.97 21.98 13.08
C TRP A 116 6.75 20.66 13.29
N TYR A 117 7.11 19.94 12.21
CA TYR A 117 7.97 18.76 12.31
C TYR A 117 9.37 19.13 12.84
N ALA A 118 9.94 20.26 12.43
CA ALA A 118 11.20 20.74 12.97
C ALA A 118 11.12 21.05 14.48
N GLN A 119 10.01 21.64 14.96
CA GLN A 119 9.77 21.79 16.40
C GLN A 119 9.71 20.44 17.12
N LYS A 120 9.05 19.42 16.54
CA LYS A 120 9.00 18.07 17.13
C LYS A 120 10.37 17.41 17.17
N LEU A 121 11.19 17.58 16.14
CA LEU A 121 12.58 17.13 16.13
C LEU A 121 13.39 17.80 17.24
N ARG A 122 13.23 19.10 17.43
CA ARG A 122 13.91 19.85 18.52
C ARG A 122 13.43 19.41 19.90
N LEU A 123 12.14 19.09 20.06
CA LEU A 123 11.63 18.50 21.29
C LEU A 123 12.23 17.12 21.55
N ALA A 124 12.35 16.28 20.52
CA ALA A 124 12.99 14.97 20.64
C ALA A 124 14.47 15.09 21.03
N GLN A 125 15.20 16.09 20.51
CA GLN A 125 16.59 16.34 20.88
C GLN A 125 16.76 16.61 22.37
N ARG A 126 15.75 17.19 23.05
CA ARG A 126 15.81 17.45 24.52
C ARG A 126 15.95 16.17 25.35
N ALA A 127 15.55 15.01 24.81
CA ALA A 127 15.73 13.73 25.47
C ALA A 127 17.20 13.23 25.38
N ILE A 128 17.99 13.70 24.42
CA ILE A 128 19.34 13.20 24.14
C ILE A 128 20.29 13.36 25.36
N PRO A 129 20.37 14.52 26.04
CA PRO A 129 21.20 14.63 27.23
C PRO A 129 20.82 13.64 28.33
N PHE A 130 19.53 13.40 28.50
CA PHE A 130 19.03 12.44 29.47
C PHE A 130 19.48 11.02 29.11
N VAL A 131 19.28 10.60 27.86
CA VAL A 131 19.71 9.28 27.36
C VAL A 131 21.22 9.11 27.49
N LEU A 132 22.01 10.11 27.12
CA LEU A 132 23.47 10.06 27.27
C LEU A 132 23.89 9.92 28.72
N SER A 133 23.24 10.63 29.64
CA SER A 133 23.56 10.53 31.05
C SER A 133 23.23 9.15 31.64
N THR A 134 22.18 8.48 31.17
CA THR A 134 21.81 7.13 31.63
C THR A 134 22.84 6.06 31.25
N ILE A 135 23.55 6.25 30.13
CA ILE A 135 24.64 5.38 29.69
C ILE A 135 26.03 5.83 30.22
N GLY A 136 26.06 6.78 31.17
CA GLY A 136 27.28 7.23 31.82
C GLY A 136 28.11 8.25 31.04
N ILE A 137 27.58 8.79 29.94
CA ILE A 137 28.25 9.84 29.15
C ILE A 137 27.81 11.20 29.65
N ASN A 138 28.77 12.09 29.96
CA ASN A 138 28.47 13.47 30.34
C ASN A 138 28.17 14.30 29.07
N PRO A 139 26.90 14.70 28.85
CA PRO A 139 26.51 15.39 27.62
C PRO A 139 27.14 16.78 27.49
N THR A 140 27.37 17.49 28.58
CA THR A 140 27.97 18.84 28.53
C THR A 140 29.45 18.78 28.17
N ALA A 141 30.20 17.82 28.73
CA ALA A 141 31.60 17.58 28.37
C ALA A 141 31.76 17.10 26.94
N LEU A 142 30.84 16.25 26.44
CA LEU A 142 30.83 15.80 25.05
C LEU A 142 30.53 16.97 24.10
N ALA A 143 29.50 17.76 24.40
CA ALA A 143 29.12 18.90 23.58
C ALA A 143 30.25 19.96 23.49
N SER A 144 30.94 20.23 24.58
CA SER A 144 32.06 21.19 24.58
C SER A 144 33.25 20.69 23.72
N LYS A 145 33.54 19.39 23.73
CA LYS A 145 34.58 18.79 22.85
C LYS A 145 34.19 18.83 21.38
N LEU A 146 32.93 18.63 21.07
CA LEU A 146 32.44 18.63 19.69
C LEU A 146 32.27 20.04 19.12
N PHE A 147 32.13 21.07 19.98
CA PHE A 147 31.79 22.42 19.57
C PHE A 147 32.76 23.01 18.52
N ALA A 148 34.06 22.79 18.70
CA ALA A 148 35.07 23.34 17.80
C ALA A 148 35.10 22.64 16.43
N ALA A 149 34.79 21.34 16.38
CA ALA A 149 34.87 20.56 15.17
C ALA A 149 33.52 20.44 14.42
N GLN A 150 32.45 20.30 15.18
CA GLN A 150 31.10 20.06 14.62
C GLN A 150 30.02 20.75 15.50
N PRO A 151 29.78 22.04 15.31
CA PRO A 151 28.86 22.80 16.13
C PRO A 151 27.42 22.29 16.09
N THR A 152 26.98 21.74 14.95
CA THR A 152 25.63 21.15 14.82
C THR A 152 25.45 19.90 15.67
N LEU A 153 26.45 19.00 15.71
CA LEU A 153 26.38 17.81 16.57
C LEU A 153 26.48 18.18 18.05
N ALA A 154 27.30 19.18 18.38
CA ALA A 154 27.38 19.67 19.75
C ALA A 154 26.02 20.20 20.23
N ALA A 155 25.24 20.85 19.32
CA ALA A 155 23.89 21.32 19.62
C ALA A 155 22.92 20.16 19.91
N VAL A 156 22.94 19.15 19.05
CA VAL A 156 22.10 17.98 19.21
C VAL A 156 22.40 17.29 20.54
N VAL A 157 23.69 17.09 20.86
CA VAL A 157 24.15 16.50 22.13
C VAL A 157 23.73 17.34 23.33
N ALA A 158 23.73 18.67 23.17
CA ALA A 158 23.26 19.62 24.22
C ALA A 158 21.74 19.72 24.34
N GLY A 159 20.98 18.93 23.55
CA GLY A 159 19.51 18.92 23.55
C GLY A 159 18.86 20.05 22.76
N GLY A 160 19.50 20.46 21.65
CA GLY A 160 19.00 21.51 20.76
C GLY A 160 19.20 22.92 21.33
N ARG A 161 20.09 23.08 22.28
CA ARG A 161 20.40 24.36 22.96
C ARG A 161 21.50 25.12 22.25
N TYR A 162 21.15 26.25 21.64
CA TYR A 162 22.15 27.16 21.07
C TYR A 162 21.81 28.63 21.35
N PRO A 163 22.65 29.36 22.08
CA PRO A 163 22.61 30.82 22.08
C PRO A 163 23.09 31.32 20.71
N GLY A 164 22.28 32.11 20.02
CA GLY A 164 22.67 32.81 18.79
C GLY A 164 22.43 32.06 17.47
N LEU A 165 21.75 30.92 17.47
CA LEU A 165 21.35 30.27 16.24
C LEU A 165 20.02 30.78 15.68
N PRO A 166 19.85 30.71 14.36
CA PRO A 166 18.55 30.97 13.72
C PRO A 166 17.46 30.09 14.33
N ALA A 167 16.20 30.45 14.11
CA ALA A 167 15.04 29.78 14.70
C ALA A 167 15.11 28.26 14.56
N PHE A 168 15.46 27.75 13.36
CA PHE A 168 15.73 26.35 13.08
C PHE A 168 17.08 26.20 12.38
N ALA A 169 17.80 25.11 12.67
CA ALA A 169 19.00 24.76 11.93
C ALA A 169 18.62 24.18 10.56
N SER A 170 19.45 24.41 9.53
CA SER A 170 19.16 23.93 8.17
C SER A 170 18.91 22.43 8.10
N TRP A 171 19.66 21.63 8.89
CA TRP A 171 19.47 20.18 8.92
C TRP A 171 18.13 19.79 9.56
N GLU A 172 17.60 20.54 10.53
CA GLU A 172 16.30 20.32 11.15
C GLU A 172 15.18 20.54 10.11
N LEU A 173 15.27 21.64 9.35
CA LEU A 173 14.32 21.92 8.28
C LEU A 173 14.40 20.90 7.14
N ASN A 174 15.61 20.49 6.73
CA ASN A 174 15.78 19.48 5.70
C ASN A 174 15.22 18.12 6.16
N THR A 175 15.51 17.72 7.41
CA THR A 175 14.97 16.46 7.95
C THR A 175 13.45 16.55 8.12
N ALA A 176 12.93 17.66 8.59
CA ALA A 176 11.49 17.91 8.71
C ALA A 176 10.80 17.89 7.34
N GLY A 177 11.41 18.52 6.33
CA GLY A 177 10.94 18.47 4.95
C GLY A 177 10.92 17.04 4.39
N PHE A 178 11.98 16.28 4.65
CA PHE A 178 11.99 14.85 4.26
C PHE A 178 10.89 14.04 4.96
N LEU A 179 10.67 14.28 6.26
CA LEU A 179 9.59 13.60 7.00
C LEU A 179 8.22 13.98 6.42
N TYR A 180 7.97 15.24 6.18
CA TYR A 180 6.69 15.73 5.66
C TYR A 180 6.39 15.21 4.24
N TRP A 181 7.35 15.37 3.31
CA TRP A 181 7.11 15.06 1.90
C TRP A 181 7.26 13.59 1.52
N TYR A 182 8.05 12.81 2.27
CA TYR A 182 8.38 11.44 1.88
C TYR A 182 8.09 10.41 2.97
N ALA A 183 8.62 10.57 4.17
CA ALA A 183 8.56 9.51 5.17
C ALA A 183 7.13 9.28 5.67
N VAL A 184 6.41 10.34 6.04
CA VAL A 184 5.03 10.23 6.54
C VAL A 184 4.08 9.73 5.46
N PRO A 185 4.08 10.28 4.22
CA PRO A 185 3.27 9.72 3.13
C PRO A 185 3.61 8.27 2.80
N ALA A 186 4.89 7.88 2.83
CA ALA A 186 5.28 6.48 2.60
C ALA A 186 4.73 5.54 3.68
N VAL A 187 4.82 5.93 4.95
CA VAL A 187 4.26 5.14 6.06
C VAL A 187 2.74 5.06 5.96
N GLN A 188 2.06 6.16 5.63
CA GLN A 188 0.61 6.19 5.42
C GLN A 188 0.20 5.27 4.26
N PHE A 189 0.94 5.31 3.16
CA PHE A 189 0.69 4.44 2.00
C PHE A 189 0.87 2.96 2.35
N MET A 190 1.96 2.60 3.04
CA MET A 190 2.18 1.23 3.49
C MET A 190 1.11 0.76 4.48
N ALA A 191 0.70 1.62 5.41
CA ALA A 191 -0.38 1.31 6.33
C ALA A 191 -1.71 1.09 5.60
N ALA A 192 -2.02 1.91 4.59
CA ALA A 192 -3.21 1.76 3.76
C ALA A 192 -3.21 0.41 3.01
N ILE A 193 -2.09 0.00 2.42
CA ILE A 193 -1.96 -1.32 1.77
C ILE A 193 -2.26 -2.44 2.76
N ILE A 194 -1.63 -2.43 3.94
CA ILE A 194 -1.83 -3.47 4.96
C ILE A 194 -3.29 -3.53 5.41
N ILE A 195 -3.94 -2.38 5.58
CA ILE A 195 -5.36 -2.31 5.98
C ILE A 195 -6.25 -2.89 4.87
N ILE A 196 -5.98 -2.55 3.60
CA ILE A 196 -6.75 -3.06 2.45
C ILE A 196 -6.59 -4.57 2.34
N ASP A 197 -5.36 -5.10 2.38
CA ASP A 197 -5.08 -6.53 2.30
C ASP A 197 -5.75 -7.31 3.46
N ALA A 198 -5.67 -6.78 4.68
CA ALA A 198 -6.33 -7.37 5.83
C ALA A 198 -7.86 -7.39 5.66
N TRP A 199 -8.43 -6.31 5.13
CA TRP A 199 -9.86 -6.20 4.85
C TRP A 199 -10.31 -7.19 3.77
N GLU A 200 -9.59 -7.27 2.66
CA GLU A 200 -9.86 -8.23 1.59
C GLU A 200 -9.79 -9.68 2.10
N TYR A 201 -8.76 -10.00 2.88
CA TYR A 201 -8.64 -11.32 3.49
C TYR A 201 -9.82 -11.64 4.41
N MET A 202 -10.23 -10.69 5.25
CA MET A 202 -11.36 -10.90 6.17
C MET A 202 -12.68 -11.10 5.43
N LEU A 203 -12.93 -10.29 4.39
CA LEU A 203 -14.13 -10.42 3.56
C LEU A 203 -14.13 -11.76 2.80
N HIS A 204 -13.02 -12.12 2.18
CA HIS A 204 -12.87 -13.39 1.48
C HIS A 204 -13.11 -14.58 2.40
N ARG A 205 -12.49 -14.57 3.57
CA ARG A 205 -12.70 -15.59 4.60
C ARG A 205 -14.15 -15.64 5.08
N ALA A 206 -14.78 -14.48 5.32
CA ALA A 206 -16.18 -14.40 5.73
C ALA A 206 -17.11 -15.02 4.68
N MET A 207 -16.85 -14.79 3.38
CA MET A 207 -17.59 -15.41 2.29
C MET A 207 -17.48 -16.94 2.33
N HIS A 208 -16.28 -17.49 2.58
CA HIS A 208 -16.10 -18.95 2.69
C HIS A 208 -16.72 -19.55 3.95
N MET A 209 -16.79 -18.80 5.04
CA MET A 209 -17.38 -19.29 6.31
C MET A 209 -18.91 -19.16 6.35
N ASN A 210 -19.50 -18.30 5.55
CA ASN A 210 -20.92 -18.02 5.57
C ASN A 210 -21.58 -18.54 4.28
N LYS A 211 -22.32 -19.64 4.41
CA LYS A 211 -23.04 -20.28 3.27
C LYS A 211 -24.04 -19.33 2.60
N TRP A 212 -24.62 -18.39 3.35
CA TRP A 212 -25.55 -17.41 2.80
C TRP A 212 -24.82 -16.36 1.94
N LEU A 213 -23.67 -15.86 2.40
CA LEU A 213 -22.83 -14.94 1.62
C LEU A 213 -22.25 -15.64 0.38
N TYR A 214 -21.78 -16.87 0.56
CA TYR A 214 -21.25 -17.68 -0.54
C TYR A 214 -22.32 -18.01 -1.57
N GLY A 215 -23.51 -18.46 -1.14
CA GLY A 215 -24.62 -18.79 -2.02
C GLY A 215 -25.15 -17.59 -2.78
N LYS A 216 -25.35 -16.45 -2.13
CA LYS A 216 -25.82 -15.23 -2.82
C LYS A 216 -24.83 -14.66 -3.82
N HIS A 217 -23.55 -14.78 -3.55
CA HIS A 217 -22.52 -14.36 -4.52
C HIS A 217 -22.50 -15.27 -5.76
N PHE A 218 -22.85 -16.57 -5.59
CA PHE A 218 -22.97 -17.54 -6.67
C PHE A 218 -24.37 -17.61 -7.29
N ASP A 219 -25.45 -17.37 -6.51
CA ASP A 219 -26.84 -17.48 -6.95
C ASP A 219 -27.36 -16.25 -7.76
N LEU A 220 -26.57 -15.19 -7.87
CA LEU A 220 -26.80 -14.15 -8.89
C LEU A 220 -26.61 -14.70 -10.31
N ARG A 221 -26.16 -15.93 -10.46
CA ARG A 221 -26.21 -16.66 -11.72
C ARG A 221 -27.46 -17.52 -11.73
N PRO A 222 -28.42 -17.29 -12.64
CA PRO A 222 -29.41 -18.30 -12.92
C PRO A 222 -28.64 -19.53 -13.42
N SER A 223 -28.47 -20.52 -12.56
CA SER A 223 -27.99 -21.83 -12.97
C SER A 223 -29.02 -22.39 -13.92
N LYS A 224 -28.84 -22.14 -15.21
CA LYS A 224 -29.43 -22.98 -16.24
C LYS A 224 -28.67 -24.32 -16.23
N PHE A 225 -28.72 -24.99 -15.09
CA PHE A 225 -28.57 -26.41 -15.07
C PHE A 225 -29.90 -26.95 -15.64
N VAL A 226 -29.98 -26.98 -16.94
CA VAL A 226 -30.95 -27.83 -17.63
C VAL A 226 -30.40 -29.24 -17.43
N PRO A 227 -31.02 -30.10 -16.61
CA PRO A 227 -30.67 -31.50 -16.59
C PRO A 227 -30.92 -31.99 -18.00
N ASP A 228 -29.90 -32.55 -18.65
CA ASP A 228 -30.09 -33.28 -19.89
C ASP A 228 -31.01 -34.48 -19.57
N PRO A 229 -32.25 -34.49 -20.10
CA PRO A 229 -33.19 -35.56 -19.79
C PRO A 229 -32.73 -36.94 -20.27
N ASN A 230 -31.60 -37.03 -20.99
CA ASN A 230 -31.02 -38.27 -21.51
C ASN A 230 -29.70 -38.66 -20.80
N SER A 231 -29.32 -38.04 -19.69
CA SER A 231 -28.13 -38.47 -18.93
C SER A 231 -28.44 -39.56 -17.91
N ASP A 232 -28.97 -40.69 -18.40
CA ASP A 232 -29.03 -41.96 -17.63
C ASP A 232 -27.66 -42.65 -17.51
N LEU A 233 -26.57 -41.93 -17.60
CA LEU A 233 -25.25 -42.48 -17.32
C LEU A 233 -25.03 -42.45 -15.79
N PRO A 234 -24.89 -43.63 -15.15
CA PRO A 234 -24.55 -43.67 -13.72
C PRO A 234 -23.20 -42.96 -13.52
N LEU A 235 -23.18 -42.04 -12.56
CA LEU A 235 -21.95 -41.38 -12.14
C LEU A 235 -20.88 -42.43 -11.85
N ALA A 236 -19.85 -42.45 -12.68
CA ALA A 236 -18.69 -43.31 -12.42
C ALA A 236 -18.13 -42.94 -11.05
N PRO A 237 -17.86 -43.92 -10.18
CA PRO A 237 -17.29 -43.67 -8.87
C PRO A 237 -15.96 -42.90 -9.05
N PRO A 238 -15.64 -41.96 -8.14
CA PRO A 238 -14.38 -41.22 -8.24
C PRO A 238 -13.22 -42.22 -8.25
N PRO A 239 -12.20 -42.02 -9.12
CA PRO A 239 -11.06 -42.90 -9.16
C PRO A 239 -10.41 -42.98 -7.77
N PRO A 240 -10.01 -44.21 -7.34
CA PRO A 240 -9.37 -44.35 -6.02
C PRO A 240 -8.12 -43.45 -5.96
N LEU A 241 -7.98 -42.76 -4.87
CA LEU A 241 -6.80 -41.93 -4.56
C LEU A 241 -5.57 -42.86 -4.67
N ARG A 242 -4.78 -42.69 -5.72
CA ARG A 242 -3.50 -43.40 -5.84
C ARG A 242 -2.60 -42.91 -4.70
N PRO A 243 -2.09 -43.82 -3.86
CA PRO A 243 -1.09 -43.44 -2.87
C PRO A 243 0.13 -42.85 -3.60
N LEU A 244 0.67 -41.79 -3.09
CA LEU A 244 1.93 -41.17 -3.53
C LEU A 244 3.05 -42.21 -3.38
N CYS A 245 3.23 -43.08 -4.38
CA CYS A 245 4.39 -43.93 -4.47
C CYS A 245 5.61 -43.04 -4.74
N LEU A 246 6.46 -42.87 -3.72
CA LEU A 246 7.85 -42.48 -3.86
C LEU A 246 8.48 -43.22 -5.04
N ARG A 247 8.75 -42.53 -6.11
CA ARG A 247 9.47 -43.02 -7.27
C ARG A 247 10.91 -43.31 -6.87
N ARG A 248 11.13 -44.55 -6.42
CA ARG A 248 12.48 -45.09 -6.23
C ARG A 248 13.17 -45.06 -7.60
N SER A 249 14.24 -44.30 -7.74
CA SER A 249 15.11 -44.26 -8.90
C SER A 249 15.74 -45.65 -9.09
N VAL A 250 15.21 -46.40 -10.08
CA VAL A 250 15.87 -47.62 -10.55
C VAL A 250 16.97 -47.18 -11.52
N GLN A 251 18.21 -47.29 -11.09
CA GLN A 251 19.42 -47.19 -11.94
C GLN A 251 19.34 -48.35 -12.98
N PRO A 252 19.62 -48.06 -14.25
CA PRO A 252 19.78 -49.17 -15.23
C PRO A 252 21.10 -49.90 -14.98
N PRO A 253 21.14 -51.25 -15.21
CA PRO A 253 22.32 -52.02 -15.03
C PRO A 253 23.40 -51.68 -16.08
N ALA A 254 24.65 -51.55 -15.61
CA ALA A 254 25.83 -51.34 -16.43
C ALA A 254 25.96 -52.48 -17.47
N ARG A 255 26.01 -52.13 -18.76
CA ARG A 255 26.38 -53.03 -19.83
C ARG A 255 27.89 -53.34 -19.70
N GLY A 256 28.19 -54.62 -19.39
CA GLY A 256 29.53 -55.12 -19.43
C GLY A 256 30.11 -55.08 -20.84
N LEU A 257 31.31 -54.55 -20.96
CA LEU A 257 32.21 -54.74 -22.06
C LEU A 257 32.65 -56.22 -22.06
N ARG A 258 32.39 -56.92 -23.16
CA ARG A 258 33.18 -58.10 -23.54
C ARG A 258 33.90 -57.79 -24.84
N SER A 259 35.23 -57.97 -24.72
CA SER A 259 36.30 -58.24 -25.72
C SER A 259 35.98 -58.06 -27.20
#